data_08a9e4e54be9a1f5434f2f093db6a454
#
_entry.id   08a9e4e54be9a1f5434f2f093db6a454
#
_cell.length_a   1.000
_cell.length_b   1.000
_cell.length_c   1.000
_cell.angle_alpha   90.00
_cell.angle_beta   90.00
_cell.angle_gamma   90.00
#
_symmetry.space_group_name_H-M   'P 1'
#
loop_
_entity.id
_entity.type
_entity.pdbx_description
1 polymer ?
#
loop_
_entity_poly.entity_id
_entity_poly.type
_entity_poly.pdbx_seq_one_letter_code
_entity_poly.pdbx_strand_id
1 'polypeptide(L)'
;MEKERARQVLSAVLIVWLTILLSINFAKRKKSKTALHRDGKTTVRLRLKEITKISPDTKILRFALPSDDYVFGLPCGSHCMLQVFDEVKKENVMRPYTPISSDATDKGFVDFV
;
A
#
# COMPACT_ATOMS: atom_id res chain seq x y z
N MET A 1 -49.57 -18.73 17.99
CA MET A 1 -48.87 -17.77 18.85
C MET A 1 -47.40 -18.17 19.13
N GLU A 2 -47.12 -19.39 19.53
CA GLU A 2 -45.73 -19.81 19.79
C GLU A 2 -44.85 -19.85 18.57
N LYS A 3 -45.38 -20.24 17.41
CA LYS A 3 -44.62 -20.26 16.14
C LYS A 3 -44.22 -18.85 15.64
N GLU A 4 -45.02 -17.84 15.89
CA GLU A 4 -44.71 -16.46 15.53
C GLU A 4 -43.63 -15.86 16.42
N ARG A 5 -43.67 -16.14 17.72
CA ARG A 5 -42.64 -15.72 18.66
C ARG A 5 -41.30 -16.37 18.36
N ALA A 6 -41.28 -17.64 17.99
CA ALA A 6 -40.08 -18.36 17.60
C ALA A 6 -39.47 -17.76 16.32
N ARG A 7 -40.28 -17.38 15.33
CA ARG A 7 -39.81 -16.71 14.10
C ARG A 7 -39.24 -15.32 14.40
N GLN A 8 -39.86 -14.55 15.27
CA GLN A 8 -39.34 -13.22 15.65
C GLN A 8 -38.03 -13.32 16.42
N VAL A 9 -37.87 -14.27 17.30
CA VAL A 9 -36.62 -14.50 18.02
C VAL A 9 -35.52 -14.95 17.06
N LEU A 10 -35.81 -15.89 16.16
CA LEU A 10 -34.83 -16.34 15.14
C LEU A 10 -34.39 -15.21 14.23
N SER A 11 -35.29 -14.37 13.76
CA SER A 11 -34.95 -13.22 12.90
C SER A 11 -34.09 -12.19 13.64
N ALA A 12 -34.38 -11.91 14.91
CA ALA A 12 -33.60 -11.03 15.76
C ALA A 12 -32.17 -11.56 15.98
N VAL A 13 -32.02 -12.83 16.24
CA VAL A 13 -30.73 -13.51 16.42
C VAL A 13 -29.90 -13.45 15.12
N LEU A 14 -30.51 -13.71 13.98
CA LEU A 14 -29.84 -13.62 12.67
C LEU A 14 -29.36 -12.21 12.37
N ILE A 15 -30.14 -11.19 12.66
CA ILE A 15 -29.75 -9.77 12.47
C ILE A 15 -28.56 -9.42 13.37
N VAL A 16 -28.58 -9.82 14.63
CA VAL A 16 -27.46 -9.60 15.56
C VAL A 16 -26.20 -10.31 15.08
N TRP A 17 -26.30 -11.55 14.65
CA TRP A 17 -25.16 -12.30 14.08
C TRP A 17 -24.60 -11.63 12.84
N LEU A 18 -25.44 -11.18 11.94
CA LEU A 18 -25.04 -10.50 10.72
C LEU A 18 -24.33 -9.17 11.02
N THR A 19 -24.84 -8.39 11.98
CA THR A 19 -24.19 -7.13 12.40
C THR A 19 -22.84 -7.37 13.07
N ILE A 20 -22.71 -8.42 13.88
CA ILE A 20 -21.43 -8.82 14.49
C ILE A 20 -20.43 -9.24 13.42
N LEU A 21 -20.83 -10.06 12.45
CA LEU A 21 -19.98 -10.48 11.34
C LEU A 21 -19.52 -9.31 10.48
N LEU A 22 -20.41 -8.37 10.18
CA LEU A 22 -20.07 -7.14 9.44
C LEU A 22 -19.11 -6.27 10.25
N SER A 23 -19.29 -6.13 11.54
CA SER A 23 -18.41 -5.37 12.43
C SER A 23 -17.01 -6.00 12.51
N ILE A 24 -16.93 -7.32 12.60
CA ILE A 24 -15.64 -8.05 12.60
C ILE A 24 -14.93 -7.87 11.27
N ASN A 25 -15.63 -7.96 10.15
CA ASN A 25 -15.05 -7.76 8.83
C ASN A 25 -14.61 -6.31 8.60
N PHE A 26 -15.34 -5.34 9.14
CA PHE A 26 -14.97 -3.94 9.07
C PHE A 26 -13.75 -3.63 9.96
N ALA A 27 -13.70 -4.19 11.16
CA ALA A 27 -12.55 -4.05 12.06
C ALA A 27 -11.28 -4.75 11.54
N LYS A 28 -11.42 -5.78 10.70
CA LYS A 28 -10.31 -6.47 10.04
C LYS A 28 -9.70 -5.71 8.86
N ARG A 29 -10.27 -4.60 8.43
CA ARG A 29 -9.58 -3.69 7.50
C ARG A 29 -8.40 -3.05 8.22
N LYS A 30 -7.34 -3.82 8.38
CA LYS A 30 -6.06 -3.31 8.87
C LYS A 30 -5.67 -2.12 8.02
N LYS A 31 -5.54 -0.96 8.64
CA LYS A 31 -4.95 0.21 8.02
C LYS A 31 -3.57 -0.19 7.50
N SER A 32 -3.36 -0.12 6.20
CA SER A 32 -2.09 -0.48 5.60
C SER A 32 -0.98 0.40 6.17
N LYS A 33 0.14 -0.20 6.50
CA LYS A 33 1.33 0.53 6.94
C LYS A 33 1.97 1.20 5.73
N THR A 34 2.38 2.43 5.87
CA THR A 34 3.02 3.21 4.81
C THR A 34 4.53 3.26 4.98
N ALA A 35 5.28 3.10 3.89
CA ALA A 35 6.72 3.19 3.90
C ALA A 35 7.21 4.64 3.98
N LEU A 36 6.52 5.57 3.32
CA LEU A 36 6.84 6.99 3.36
C LEU A 36 6.28 7.68 4.61
N HIS A 37 7.06 8.57 5.17
CA HIS A 37 6.62 9.47 6.23
C HIS A 37 5.96 10.71 5.63
N ARG A 38 4.89 11.18 6.28
CA ARG A 38 4.13 12.36 5.82
C ARG A 38 4.80 13.70 6.07
N ASP A 39 5.91 13.72 6.81
CA ASP A 39 6.63 14.93 7.15
C ASP A 39 7.37 15.58 5.96
N GLY A 40 7.51 14.86 4.86
CA GLY A 40 8.21 15.32 3.66
C GLY A 40 9.73 15.48 3.83
N LYS A 41 10.28 15.11 4.97
CA LYS A 41 11.69 15.32 5.32
C LYS A 41 12.46 14.02 5.57
N THR A 42 11.78 12.99 6.06
CA THR A 42 12.42 11.73 6.42
C THR A 42 12.78 10.93 5.18
N THR A 43 14.03 10.58 5.04
CA THR A 43 14.54 9.73 3.97
C THR A 43 14.37 8.26 4.35
N VAL A 44 13.80 7.48 3.45
CA VAL A 44 13.60 6.03 3.60
C VAL A 44 14.51 5.31 2.62
N ARG A 45 15.26 4.33 3.10
CA ARG A 45 16.08 3.47 2.24
C ARG A 45 15.27 2.25 1.82
N LEU A 46 15.18 2.03 0.52
CA LEU A 46 14.52 0.87 -0.06
C LEU A 46 15.52 0.06 -0.89
N ARG A 47 15.34 -1.26 -0.85
CA ARG A 47 16.17 -2.18 -1.62
C ARG A 47 15.59 -2.34 -3.03
N LEU A 48 16.44 -2.22 -4.05
CA LEU A 48 16.07 -2.57 -5.42
C LEU A 48 15.88 -4.08 -5.53
N LYS A 49 14.66 -4.50 -5.84
CA LYS A 49 14.27 -5.92 -5.92
C LYS A 49 14.40 -6.47 -7.33
N GLU A 50 13.97 -5.71 -8.34
CA GLU A 50 13.88 -6.16 -9.71
C GLU A 50 14.02 -5.00 -10.69
N ILE A 51 14.65 -5.26 -11.82
CA ILE A 51 14.74 -4.33 -12.95
C ILE A 51 14.14 -5.03 -14.17
N THR A 52 13.10 -4.44 -14.74
CA THR A 52 12.46 -4.94 -15.96
C THR A 52 12.72 -3.97 -17.10
N LYS A 53 13.39 -4.44 -18.15
CA LYS A 53 13.63 -3.66 -19.35
C LYS A 53 12.39 -3.68 -20.24
N ILE A 54 11.83 -2.50 -20.52
CA ILE A 54 10.67 -2.34 -21.43
C ILE A 54 11.14 -2.06 -22.85
N SER A 55 12.14 -1.18 -23.00
CA SER A 55 12.72 -0.77 -24.27
C SER A 55 14.22 -0.52 -24.07
N PRO A 56 15.00 -0.24 -25.15
CA PRO A 56 16.44 0.00 -25.01
C PRO A 56 16.82 1.11 -24.02
N ASP A 57 15.93 2.09 -23.84
CA ASP A 57 16.14 3.28 -23.00
C ASP A 57 15.20 3.39 -21.80
N THR A 58 14.29 2.43 -21.62
CA THR A 58 13.26 2.47 -20.57
C THR A 58 13.25 1.20 -19.73
N LYS A 59 13.29 1.38 -18.42
CA LYS A 59 13.27 0.28 -17.43
C LYS A 59 12.26 0.56 -16.33
N ILE A 60 11.64 -0.49 -15.81
CA ILE A 60 10.88 -0.44 -14.57
C ILE A 60 11.80 -0.87 -13.43
N LEU A 61 11.88 -0.05 -12.39
CA LEU A 61 12.62 -0.34 -11.18
C LEU A 61 11.63 -0.69 -10.07
N ARG A 62 11.73 -1.90 -9.54
CA ARG A 62 10.90 -2.38 -8.43
C ARG A 62 11.72 -2.36 -7.14
N PHE A 63 11.25 -1.59 -6.17
CA PHE A 63 11.83 -1.53 -4.84
C PHE A 63 10.98 -2.30 -3.83
N ALA A 64 11.63 -3.07 -2.97
CA ALA A 64 10.96 -3.79 -1.90
C ALA A 64 10.62 -2.84 -0.75
N LEU A 65 9.38 -2.91 -0.26
CA LEU A 65 8.95 -2.24 0.96
C LEU A 65 9.34 -3.09 2.18
N PRO A 66 9.29 -2.53 3.42
CA PRO A 66 9.78 -3.23 4.61
C PRO A 66 9.13 -4.60 4.88
N SER A 67 7.87 -4.78 4.48
CA SER A 67 7.18 -6.08 4.49
C SER A 67 6.04 -6.12 3.48
N ASP A 68 5.43 -7.29 3.28
CA ASP A 68 4.39 -7.51 2.26
C ASP A 68 3.07 -6.79 2.57
N ASP A 69 2.86 -6.33 3.79
CA ASP A 69 1.67 -5.58 4.22
C ASP A 69 1.84 -4.05 4.12
N TYR A 70 3.02 -3.58 3.72
CA TYR A 70 3.29 -2.17 3.49
C TYR A 70 2.83 -1.71 2.11
N VAL A 71 2.33 -0.47 2.06
CA VAL A 71 2.14 0.28 0.83
C VAL A 71 3.12 1.46 0.80
N PHE A 72 3.36 2.03 -0.38
CA PHE A 72 4.31 3.12 -0.49
C PHE A 72 3.86 4.38 0.26
N GLY A 73 2.58 4.72 0.17
CA GLY A 73 1.97 5.81 0.96
C GLY A 73 2.05 7.18 0.31
N LEU A 74 2.34 7.25 -0.99
CA LEU A 74 2.31 8.50 -1.74
C LEU A 74 0.92 8.73 -2.33
N PRO A 75 0.29 9.90 -2.12
CA PRO A 75 -1.00 10.21 -2.74
C PRO A 75 -0.92 10.17 -4.26
N CYS A 76 -2.03 9.75 -4.90
CA CYS A 76 -2.12 9.70 -6.36
C CYS A 76 -1.83 11.07 -6.98
N GLY A 77 -1.00 11.10 -8.03
CA GLY A 77 -0.58 12.33 -8.69
C GLY A 77 0.55 13.11 -8.01
N SER A 78 0.98 12.68 -6.84
CA SER A 78 2.13 13.25 -6.14
C SER A 78 3.44 12.61 -6.62
N HIS A 79 4.55 13.29 -6.37
CA HIS A 79 5.90 12.79 -6.66
C HIS A 79 6.72 12.68 -5.37
N CYS A 80 7.73 11.83 -5.41
CA CYS A 80 8.78 11.76 -4.40
C CYS A 80 10.14 12.03 -5.04
N MET A 81 11.13 12.33 -4.20
CA MET A 81 12.50 12.51 -4.65
C MET A 81 13.26 11.19 -4.47
N LEU A 82 13.77 10.63 -5.55
CA LEU A 82 14.72 9.53 -5.48
C LEU A 82 16.14 10.08 -5.38
N GLN A 83 16.88 9.57 -4.40
CA GLN A 83 18.26 9.95 -4.17
C GLN A 83 19.18 8.75 -4.46
N VAL A 84 20.17 8.97 -5.32
CA VAL A 84 21.18 7.98 -5.67
C VAL A 84 22.54 8.64 -5.56
N PHE A 85 23.52 7.89 -5.06
CA PHE A 85 24.89 8.35 -5.06
C PHE A 85 25.54 8.08 -6.42
N ASP A 86 25.99 9.15 -7.08
CA ASP A 86 26.74 9.06 -8.33
C ASP A 86 28.22 8.84 -8.02
N GLU A 87 28.72 7.64 -8.28
CA GLU A 87 30.10 7.28 -8.00
C GLU A 87 31.12 7.99 -8.90
N VAL A 88 30.72 8.40 -10.10
CA VAL A 88 31.58 9.11 -11.05
C VAL A 88 31.79 10.54 -10.59
N LYS A 89 30.71 11.24 -10.27
CA LYS A 89 30.73 12.63 -9.80
C LYS A 89 30.99 12.77 -8.31
N LYS A 90 30.95 11.66 -7.54
CA LYS A 90 31.08 11.62 -6.07
C LYS A 90 30.07 12.53 -5.35
N GLU A 91 28.85 12.58 -5.86
CA GLU A 91 27.77 13.40 -5.30
C GLU A 91 26.44 12.66 -5.25
N ASN A 92 25.53 13.13 -4.40
CA ASN A 92 24.15 12.64 -4.36
C ASN A 92 23.33 13.34 -5.45
N VAL A 93 22.69 12.55 -6.28
CA VAL A 93 21.77 13.04 -7.32
C VAL A 93 20.34 12.78 -6.88
N MET A 94 19.52 13.81 -6.91
CA MET A 94 18.09 13.75 -6.58
C MET A 94 17.26 14.04 -7.83
N ARG A 95 16.24 13.21 -8.05
CA ARG A 95 15.29 13.40 -9.16
C ARG A 95 13.87 13.10 -8.71
N PRO A 96 12.88 13.88 -9.17
CA PRO A 96 11.49 13.61 -8.88
C PRO A 96 10.96 12.44 -9.69
N TYR A 97 10.23 11.55 -9.05
CA TYR A 97 9.58 10.41 -9.69
C TYR A 97 8.18 10.20 -9.12
N THR A 98 7.27 9.76 -9.97
CA THR A 98 5.94 9.33 -9.57
C THR A 98 5.84 7.81 -9.71
N PRO A 99 5.39 7.08 -8.68
CA PRO A 99 5.20 5.64 -8.77
C PRO A 99 4.17 5.28 -9.85
N ILE A 100 4.38 4.16 -10.52
CA ILE A 100 3.41 3.56 -11.44
C ILE A 100 2.59 2.46 -10.77
N SER A 101 3.01 1.97 -9.61
CA SER A 101 2.25 1.02 -8.78
C SER A 101 1.19 1.73 -7.95
N SER A 102 0.14 1.00 -7.55
CA SER A 102 -0.99 1.54 -6.80
C SER A 102 -1.01 1.01 -5.37
N ASP A 103 -1.12 1.89 -4.39
CA ASP A 103 -1.29 1.51 -2.98
C ASP A 103 -2.57 0.70 -2.71
N ALA A 104 -3.57 0.83 -3.58
CA ALA A 104 -4.83 0.09 -3.45
C ALA A 104 -4.69 -1.40 -3.78
N THR A 105 -3.81 -1.75 -4.73
CA THR A 105 -3.67 -3.11 -5.27
C THR A 105 -2.29 -3.70 -5.04
N ASP A 106 -1.24 -2.88 -4.97
CA ASP A 106 0.15 -3.32 -4.93
C ASP A 106 0.74 -3.13 -3.54
N LYS A 107 0.95 -4.25 -2.84
CA LYS A 107 1.52 -4.25 -1.49
C LYS A 107 2.89 -4.92 -1.49
N GLY A 108 3.78 -4.42 -0.65
CA GLY A 108 5.11 -4.97 -0.47
C GLY A 108 6.16 -4.47 -1.45
N PHE A 109 5.77 -3.68 -2.45
CA PHE A 109 6.69 -3.11 -3.43
C PHE A 109 6.19 -1.77 -3.99
N VAL A 110 7.10 -1.04 -4.62
CA VAL A 110 6.79 0.17 -5.38
C VAL A 110 7.59 0.16 -6.68
N ASP A 111 6.93 0.53 -7.78
CA ASP A 111 7.51 0.55 -9.12
C ASP A 111 7.67 1.97 -9.65
N PHE A 112 8.80 2.22 -10.28
CA PHE A 112 9.12 3.46 -11.00
C PHE A 112 9.61 3.16 -12.41
N VAL A 113 9.33 4.05 -13.32
CA VAL A 113 9.81 4.01 -14.70
C VAL A 113 10.90 5.04 -14.93
#